data_abf531e603d4e558749853e1add0b9bd
#
_entry.id   abf531e603d4e558749853e1add0b9bd
#
_cell.length_a   1.000
_cell.length_b   1.000
_cell.length_c   1.000
_cell.angle_alpha   90.00
_cell.angle_beta   90.00
_cell.angle_gamma   90.00
#
_symmetry.space_group_name_H-M   'P 1'
#
loop_
_entity.id
_entity.type
_entity.pdbx_description
1 polymer ?
#
loop_
_entity_poly.entity_id
_entity_poly.type
_entity_poly.pdbx_seq_one_letter_code
_entity_poly.pdbx_strand_id
1 'polypeptide(L)' 'DNNPAYTPFFMMKLARVFAAQGKHDEEAKLYEEIVKDYPLYGQAHNIDVEKLLDRARLQAGK' A
#
# COMPACT_ATOMS: atom_id res chain seq x y z
N ASP A 1 -2.51 -18.19 -2.65
CA ASP A 1 -3.70 -18.20 -1.85
C ASP A 1 -4.56 -16.98 -2.14
N ASN A 2 -5.68 -17.19 -2.78
CA ASN A 2 -6.46 -16.10 -3.34
C ASN A 2 -7.55 -15.61 -2.41
N ASN A 3 -7.15 -15.21 -1.22
CA ASN A 3 -8.07 -14.59 -0.30
C ASN A 3 -8.39 -13.18 -0.81
N PRO A 4 -9.68 -12.84 -1.05
CA PRO A 4 -10.03 -11.50 -1.53
C PRO A 4 -9.50 -10.37 -0.68
N ALA A 5 -9.29 -10.62 0.63
CA ALA A 5 -8.75 -9.61 1.52
C ALA A 5 -7.31 -9.23 1.18
N TYR A 6 -6.62 -10.05 0.38
CA TYR A 6 -5.23 -9.79 0.01
C TYR A 6 -5.07 -9.36 -1.43
N THR A 7 -6.16 -9.01 -2.11
CA THR A 7 -6.03 -8.43 -3.44
C THR A 7 -5.47 -7.02 -3.32
N PRO A 8 -4.74 -6.54 -4.35
CA PRO A 8 -4.15 -5.21 -4.27
C PRO A 8 -5.20 -4.11 -4.11
N PHE A 9 -6.38 -4.29 -4.69
CA PHE A 9 -7.44 -3.31 -4.54
C PHE A 9 -7.84 -3.15 -3.06
N PHE A 10 -8.06 -4.27 -2.38
CA PHE A 10 -8.41 -4.25 -0.96
C PHE A 10 -7.26 -3.68 -0.13
N MET A 11 -6.02 -4.09 -0.46
CA MET A 11 -4.85 -3.63 0.26
C MET A 11 -4.68 -2.12 0.15
N MET A 12 -4.98 -1.54 -1.01
CA MET A 12 -4.93 -0.10 -1.18
C MET A 12 -5.93 0.60 -0.27
N LYS A 13 -7.14 0.06 -0.18
CA LYS A 13 -8.16 0.64 0.69
C LYS A 13 -7.75 0.56 2.15
N LEU A 14 -7.22 -0.59 2.55
CA LEU A 14 -6.79 -0.78 3.93
C LEU A 14 -5.63 0.14 4.27
N ALA A 15 -4.70 0.32 3.34
CA ALA A 15 -3.58 1.24 3.54
C ALA A 15 -4.08 2.66 3.80
N ARG A 16 -5.11 3.09 3.09
CA ARG A 16 -5.67 4.42 3.29
C ARG A 16 -6.32 4.56 4.67
N VAL A 17 -6.95 3.48 5.15
CA VAL A 17 -7.51 3.48 6.50
C VAL A 17 -6.41 3.66 7.53
N PHE A 18 -5.32 2.90 7.39
CA PHE A 18 -4.19 3.04 8.30
C PHE A 18 -3.58 4.43 8.23
N ALA A 19 -3.47 5.00 7.04
CA ALA A 19 -2.94 6.36 6.89
C ALA A 19 -3.79 7.36 7.66
N ALA A 20 -5.12 7.24 7.57
CA ALA A 20 -6.03 8.12 8.27
C ALA A 20 -5.93 7.97 9.79
N GLN A 21 -5.52 6.81 10.25
CA GLN A 21 -5.33 6.55 11.68
C GLN A 21 -3.93 6.92 12.16
N GLY A 22 -3.08 7.40 11.28
CA GLY A 22 -1.71 7.70 11.62
C GLY A 22 -0.81 6.48 11.75
N LYS A 23 -1.28 5.32 11.31
CA LYS A 23 -0.52 4.07 11.40
C LYS A 23 0.29 3.87 10.13
N HIS A 24 1.29 4.72 9.96
CA HIS A 24 2.05 4.76 8.72
C HIS A 24 2.96 3.55 8.52
N ASP A 25 3.39 2.89 9.60
CA ASP A 25 4.13 1.62 9.49
C ASP A 25 3.28 0.55 8.82
N GLU A 26 2.03 0.42 9.26
CA GLU A 26 1.11 -0.56 8.68
C GLU A 26 0.79 -0.20 7.25
N GLU A 27 0.58 1.08 6.99
CA GLU A 27 0.34 1.59 5.65
C GLU A 27 1.48 1.20 4.71
N ALA A 28 2.72 1.43 5.13
CA ALA A 28 3.89 1.15 4.32
C ALA A 28 4.01 -0.34 4.00
N LYS A 29 3.72 -1.20 4.98
CA LYS A 29 3.79 -2.64 4.76
C LYS A 29 2.87 -3.09 3.65
N LEU A 30 1.67 -2.52 3.60
CA LEU A 30 0.71 -2.88 2.56
C LEU A 30 1.19 -2.45 1.18
N TYR A 31 1.75 -1.24 1.07
CA TYR A 31 2.30 -0.78 -0.21
C TYR A 31 3.46 -1.67 -0.64
N GLU A 32 4.32 -2.08 0.30
CA GLU A 32 5.42 -2.99 -0.02
C GLU A 32 4.92 -4.29 -0.60
N GLU A 33 3.87 -4.85 -0.01
CA GLU A 33 3.30 -6.10 -0.50
C GLU A 33 2.72 -5.94 -1.89
N ILE A 34 2.08 -4.81 -2.16
CA ILE A 34 1.54 -4.56 -3.50
C ILE A 34 2.66 -4.49 -4.53
N VAL A 35 3.72 -3.76 -4.22
CA VAL A 35 4.86 -3.62 -5.14
C VAL A 35 5.52 -4.97 -5.39
N LYS A 36 5.64 -5.78 -4.35
CA LYS A 36 6.32 -7.07 -4.43
C LYS A 36 5.47 -8.12 -5.14
N ASP A 37 4.21 -8.26 -4.73
CA ASP A 37 3.37 -9.36 -5.17
C ASP A 37 2.51 -9.02 -6.38
N TYR A 38 2.27 -7.73 -6.61
CA TYR A 38 1.43 -7.27 -7.71
C TYR A 38 2.13 -6.11 -8.44
N PRO A 39 3.30 -6.36 -9.03
CA PRO A 39 4.13 -5.27 -9.55
C PRO A 39 3.48 -4.46 -10.67
N LEU A 40 2.50 -5.04 -11.37
CA LEU A 40 1.85 -4.34 -12.48
C LEU A 40 0.59 -3.60 -12.05
N TYR A 41 0.20 -3.73 -10.78
CA TYR A 41 -1.05 -3.12 -10.33
C TYR A 41 -1.04 -1.60 -10.48
N GLY A 42 0.04 -0.97 -10.03
CA GLY A 42 0.14 0.48 -10.11
C GLY A 42 0.07 0.98 -11.54
N GLN A 43 0.81 0.32 -12.43
CA GLN A 43 0.83 0.68 -13.83
C GLN A 43 -0.56 0.51 -14.47
N ALA A 44 -1.22 -0.61 -14.16
CA ALA A 44 -2.54 -0.91 -14.71
C ALA A 44 -3.60 0.10 -14.27
N HIS A 45 -3.44 0.67 -13.09
CA HIS A 45 -4.42 1.59 -12.52
C HIS A 45 -3.91 3.02 -12.47
N ASN A 46 -2.78 3.29 -13.09
CA ASN A 46 -2.21 4.63 -13.17
C ASN A 46 -1.94 5.20 -11.78
N ILE A 47 -1.42 4.37 -10.88
CA ILE A 47 -1.08 4.73 -9.51
C ILE A 47 0.39 4.46 -9.29
N ASP A 48 1.12 5.45 -8.76
CA ASP A 48 2.52 5.26 -8.41
C ASP A 48 2.60 4.75 -6.97
N VAL A 49 2.53 3.42 -6.82
CA VAL A 49 2.51 2.80 -5.49
C VAL A 49 3.84 3.01 -4.77
N GLU A 50 4.96 3.02 -5.50
CA GLU A 50 6.26 3.24 -4.89
C GLU A 50 6.37 4.62 -4.27
N LYS A 51 5.76 5.61 -4.91
CA LYS A 51 5.75 6.96 -4.36
C LYS A 51 4.92 7.00 -3.06
N LEU A 52 3.79 6.31 -3.06
CA LEU A 52 2.97 6.22 -1.86
C LEU A 52 3.73 5.52 -0.72
N LEU A 53 4.49 4.48 -1.08
CA LEU A 53 5.33 3.76 -0.12
C LEU A 53 6.38 4.69 0.49
N ASP A 54 7.07 5.45 -0.35
CA ASP A 54 8.08 6.37 0.14
C ASP A 54 7.50 7.41 1.09
N ARG A 55 6.33 7.93 0.76
CA ARG A 55 5.66 8.91 1.61
C ARG A 55 5.26 8.30 2.95
N ALA A 56 4.73 7.08 2.92
CA ALA A 56 4.34 6.39 4.15
C ALA A 56 5.56 6.17 5.05
N ARG A 57 6.69 5.79 4.45
CA ARG A 57 7.92 5.58 5.22
C ARG A 57 8.41 6.88 5.86
N LEU A 58 8.31 7.99 5.14
CA LEU A 58 8.67 9.29 5.70
C LEU A 58 7.79 9.62 6.89
N GLN A 59 6.48 9.41 6.76
CA GLN A 59 5.57 9.70 7.86
C GLN A 59 5.83 8.79 9.05
N ALA A 60 6.15 7.52 8.78
CA ALA A 60 6.42 6.56 9.84
C ALA A 60 7.68 6.94 10.62
N GLY A 61 8.64 7.58 9.96
CA GLY A 61 9.89 7.99 10.61
C GLY A 61 9.77 9.26 11.45
N LYS A 62 8.63 9.89 11.42
CA LYS A 62 8.40 11.07 12.22
C LYS A 62 7.87 10.68 13.59
#